data_1a73078e2786f8261324f088b21079ea
#
_entry.id   1a73078e2786f8261324f088b21079ea
#
_cell.length_a   1.000
_cell.length_b   1.000
_cell.length_c   1.000
_cell.angle_alpha   90.00
_cell.angle_beta   90.00
_cell.angle_gamma   90.00
#
_symmetry.space_group_name_H-M   'P 1'
#
loop_
_entity.id
_entity.type
_entity.pdbx_description
1 polymer ?
#
loop_
_entity_poly.entity_id
_entity_poly.type
_entity_poly.pdbx_seq_one_letter_code
_entity_poly.pdbx_strand_id
1 'polypeptide(L)'
;RLAGEGGEGVISAGDFITQACARAGLEVYTFKTFPAEVKGGYAMYQTRTSSRPIYNHGDTFNVLCALNGEAYTMNRAALRPGTAFVYDSHGDFEPEIPGDVHAYAIPMTQAAKELGTPKAKNMVALGALAQLFGIPADSLREVLSGKFAKKGDHVVDGNVRAFERGRELA
;
A
#
# COMPACT_ATOMS: atom_id res chain seq x y z
N ARG A 1 2.71 7.34 0.24
CA ARG A 1 2.13 7.11 1.57
C ARG A 1 1.05 6.05 1.47
N LEU A 2 1.13 5.03 2.30
CA LEU A 2 0.11 4.02 2.50
C LEU A 2 -0.52 4.25 3.87
N ALA A 3 -1.84 4.30 3.95
CA ALA A 3 -2.57 4.58 5.18
C ALA A 3 -3.79 3.67 5.32
N GLY A 4 -4.15 3.38 6.56
CA GLY A 4 -5.27 2.51 6.92
C GLY A 4 -5.41 2.41 8.43
N GLU A 5 -6.06 1.35 8.88
CA GLU A 5 -6.28 1.06 10.29
C GLU A 5 -5.20 0.11 10.85
N GLY A 6 -4.91 0.23 12.12
CA GLY A 6 -4.09 -0.75 12.84
C GLY A 6 -4.68 -2.16 12.73
N GLY A 7 -3.88 -3.10 12.19
CA GLY A 7 -4.34 -4.46 11.89
C GLY A 7 -4.65 -4.72 10.41
N GLU A 8 -4.84 -3.71 9.56
CA GLU A 8 -5.02 -3.89 8.10
C GLU A 8 -3.71 -4.23 7.36
N GLY A 9 -2.58 -4.28 8.05
CA GLY A 9 -1.30 -4.64 7.47
C GLY A 9 -0.58 -3.51 6.73
N VAL A 10 -0.92 -2.25 7.02
CA VAL A 10 -0.29 -1.03 6.47
C VAL A 10 1.23 -1.06 6.66
N ILE A 11 1.67 -1.31 7.89
CA ILE A 11 3.09 -1.32 8.24
C ILE A 11 3.83 -2.43 7.49
N SER A 12 3.24 -3.63 7.41
CA SER A 12 3.84 -4.75 6.69
C SER A 12 3.96 -4.47 5.19
N ALA A 13 2.92 -3.90 4.57
CA ALA A 13 2.95 -3.56 3.14
C ALA A 13 3.98 -2.46 2.85
N GLY A 14 4.09 -1.45 3.72
CA GLY A 14 5.15 -0.44 3.62
C GLY A 14 6.56 -1.02 3.77
N ASP A 15 6.76 -1.93 4.71
CA ASP A 15 8.04 -2.65 4.86
C ASP A 15 8.38 -3.48 3.62
N PHE A 16 7.39 -4.10 2.94
CA PHE A 16 7.61 -4.84 1.70
C PHE A 16 8.06 -3.93 0.55
N ILE A 17 7.39 -2.79 0.37
CA ILE A 17 7.82 -1.76 -0.61
C ILE A 17 9.26 -1.33 -0.34
N THR A 18 9.57 -1.02 0.91
CA THR A 18 10.91 -0.59 1.34
C THR A 18 11.96 -1.63 0.99
N GLN A 19 11.74 -2.89 1.35
CA GLN A 19 12.67 -3.97 1.07
C GLN A 19 12.83 -4.23 -0.44
N ALA A 20 11.75 -4.20 -1.20
CA ALA A 20 11.79 -4.42 -2.64
C ALA A 20 12.57 -3.30 -3.36
N CYS A 21 12.33 -2.03 -3.00
CA CYS A 21 13.05 -0.90 -3.55
C CYS A 21 14.55 -0.93 -3.19
N ALA A 22 14.88 -1.24 -1.92
CA ALA A 22 16.27 -1.35 -1.49
C ALA A 22 17.01 -2.50 -2.21
N ARG A 23 16.39 -3.65 -2.41
CA ARG A 23 16.95 -4.77 -3.19
C ARG A 23 17.18 -4.40 -4.66
N ALA A 24 16.36 -3.53 -5.21
CA ALA A 24 16.52 -2.99 -6.56
C ALA A 24 17.59 -1.88 -6.67
N GLY A 25 18.33 -1.60 -5.58
CA GLY A 25 19.41 -0.62 -5.56
C GLY A 25 18.96 0.84 -5.40
N LEU A 26 17.71 1.06 -4.98
CA LEU A 26 17.23 2.41 -4.67
C LEU A 26 17.57 2.81 -3.25
N GLU A 27 17.88 4.08 -3.06
CA GLU A 27 17.89 4.72 -1.75
C GLU A 27 16.47 4.79 -1.21
N VAL A 28 16.30 4.51 0.08
CA VAL A 28 14.98 4.47 0.72
C VAL A 28 15.02 5.21 2.06
N TYR A 29 14.07 6.10 2.26
CA TYR A 29 13.84 6.74 3.55
C TYR A 29 12.39 6.50 3.99
N THR A 30 12.17 6.02 5.20
CA THR A 30 10.85 5.65 5.69
C THR A 30 10.45 6.44 6.93
N PHE A 31 9.17 6.74 7.02
CA PHE A 31 8.54 7.28 8.20
C PHE A 31 7.21 6.55 8.43
N LYS A 32 6.95 6.13 9.66
CA LYS A 32 5.74 5.39 10.00
C LYS A 32 5.16 5.84 11.33
N THR A 33 3.84 5.83 11.38
CA THR A 33 3.06 6.00 12.61
C THR A 33 2.12 4.83 12.79
N PHE A 34 1.88 4.46 14.01
CA PHE A 34 0.91 3.43 14.39
C PHE A 34 0.21 3.85 15.68
N PRO A 35 -1.05 3.46 15.85
CA PRO A 35 -1.80 3.80 17.04
C PRO A 35 -1.22 3.08 18.28
N ALA A 36 -1.59 3.56 19.46
CA ALA A 36 -1.24 2.90 20.72
C ALA A 36 -1.98 1.56 20.90
N GLU A 37 -3.15 1.43 20.26
CA GLU A 37 -3.97 0.23 20.29
C GLU A 37 -3.40 -0.83 19.32
N VAL A 38 -3.56 -2.12 19.69
CA VAL A 38 -3.14 -3.25 18.85
C VAL A 38 -4.01 -3.40 17.59
N LYS A 39 -5.29 -3.01 17.68
CA LYS A 39 -6.26 -3.00 16.58
C LYS A 39 -7.05 -1.72 16.64
N GLY A 40 -7.38 -1.19 15.48
CA GLY A 40 -8.04 0.10 15.36
C GLY A 40 -7.05 1.26 15.32
N GLY A 41 -7.58 2.46 15.04
CA GLY A 41 -6.83 3.69 14.97
C GLY A 41 -5.95 3.83 13.71
N TYR A 42 -5.60 5.06 13.43
CA TYR A 42 -4.88 5.42 12.22
C TYR A 42 -3.44 4.91 12.20
N ALA A 43 -3.10 4.16 11.17
CA ALA A 43 -1.74 3.71 10.87
C ALA A 43 -1.29 4.27 9.50
N MET A 44 -0.03 4.66 9.40
CA MET A 44 0.54 5.21 8.18
C MET A 44 1.99 4.74 7.99
N TYR A 45 2.33 4.46 6.74
CA TYR A 45 3.69 4.20 6.30
C TYR A 45 4.01 5.06 5.09
N GLN A 46 5.02 5.89 5.20
CA GLN A 46 5.53 6.69 4.08
C GLN A 46 6.90 6.16 3.68
N THR A 47 7.06 5.87 2.39
CA THR A 47 8.32 5.47 1.76
C THR A 47 8.69 6.52 0.72
N ARG A 48 9.86 7.08 0.83
CA ARG A 48 10.49 7.91 -0.19
C ARG A 48 11.60 7.11 -0.84
N THR A 49 11.58 7.02 -2.16
CA THR A 49 12.58 6.28 -2.94
C THR A 49 13.27 7.20 -3.93
N SER A 50 14.54 6.93 -4.22
CA SER A 50 15.34 7.72 -5.17
C SER A 50 16.52 6.91 -5.69
N SER A 51 17.03 7.26 -6.88
CA SER A 51 18.34 6.83 -7.36
C SER A 51 19.50 7.65 -6.81
N ARG A 52 19.22 8.66 -5.98
CA ARG A 52 20.19 9.55 -5.32
C ARG A 52 19.99 9.51 -3.82
N PRO A 53 21.01 9.85 -3.00
CA PRO A 53 20.90 9.89 -1.55
C PRO A 53 19.69 10.71 -1.04
N ILE A 54 19.00 10.17 -0.05
CA ILE A 54 17.83 10.78 0.61
C ILE A 54 18.18 11.08 2.05
N TYR A 55 17.96 12.32 2.48
CA TYR A 55 18.32 12.79 3.83
C TYR A 55 17.12 13.09 4.73
N ASN A 56 15.88 13.02 4.19
CA ASN A 56 14.64 13.24 4.94
C ASN A 56 13.44 12.58 4.26
N HIS A 57 12.31 12.49 4.96
CA HIS A 57 11.08 11.90 4.43
C HIS A 57 10.29 12.81 3.47
N GLY A 58 10.65 14.11 3.37
CA GLY A 58 9.89 15.12 2.63
C GLY A 58 8.61 15.57 3.34
N ASP A 59 8.12 16.75 2.97
CA ASP A 59 6.91 17.34 3.55
C ASP A 59 5.62 16.93 2.82
N THR A 60 5.77 16.38 1.62
CA THR A 60 4.67 15.99 0.73
C THR A 60 4.82 14.57 0.25
N PHE A 61 3.76 14.03 -0.36
CA PHE A 61 3.78 12.74 -1.02
C PHE A 61 3.23 12.84 -2.44
N ASN A 62 3.75 12.03 -3.35
CA ASN A 62 3.29 11.94 -4.73
C ASN A 62 2.14 10.93 -4.89
N VAL A 63 2.09 9.93 -4.00
CA VAL A 63 1.09 8.87 -4.01
C VAL A 63 0.50 8.72 -2.62
N LEU A 64 -0.83 8.74 -2.52
CA LEU A 64 -1.59 8.28 -1.36
C LEU A 64 -2.32 7.00 -1.72
N CYS A 65 -2.14 5.95 -0.94
CA CYS A 65 -3.00 4.78 -0.96
C CYS A 65 -3.77 4.71 0.36
N ALA A 66 -5.08 4.90 0.31
CA ALA A 66 -5.96 4.83 1.47
C ALA A 66 -6.77 3.53 1.45
N LEU A 67 -6.60 2.72 2.49
CA LEU A 67 -7.31 1.43 2.61
C LEU A 67 -8.72 1.57 3.18
N ASN A 68 -9.05 2.70 3.83
CA ASN A 68 -10.35 2.97 4.45
C ASN A 68 -10.65 4.48 4.53
N GLY A 69 -11.84 4.83 4.99
CA GLY A 69 -12.32 6.21 5.10
C GLY A 69 -11.55 7.07 6.09
N GLU A 70 -11.09 6.50 7.20
CA GLU A 70 -10.25 7.22 8.18
C GLU A 70 -8.92 7.63 7.55
N ALA A 71 -8.28 6.71 6.82
CA ALA A 71 -7.04 6.99 6.10
C ALA A 71 -7.20 8.10 5.07
N TYR A 72 -8.31 8.14 4.34
CA TYR A 72 -8.64 9.24 3.45
C TYR A 72 -8.82 10.55 4.24
N THR A 73 -9.66 10.56 5.26
CA THR A 73 -9.98 11.76 6.05
C THR A 73 -8.74 12.39 6.66
N MET A 74 -7.82 11.59 7.19
CA MET A 74 -6.57 12.04 7.81
C MET A 74 -5.57 12.61 6.80
N ASN A 75 -5.70 12.28 5.51
CA ASN A 75 -4.74 12.69 4.48
C ASN A 75 -5.30 13.62 3.41
N ARG A 76 -6.62 13.79 3.30
CA ARG A 76 -7.27 14.55 2.21
C ARG A 76 -6.75 15.99 2.07
N ALA A 77 -6.48 16.66 3.18
CA ALA A 77 -5.97 18.03 3.19
C ALA A 77 -4.54 18.17 2.62
N ALA A 78 -3.81 17.07 2.51
CA ALA A 78 -2.47 17.01 1.95
C ALA A 78 -2.44 16.55 0.47
N LEU A 79 -3.58 16.20 -0.12
CA LEU A 79 -3.70 15.97 -1.56
C LEU A 79 -3.48 17.28 -2.30
N ARG A 80 -2.62 17.25 -3.30
CA ARG A 80 -2.22 18.42 -4.10
C ARG A 80 -2.38 18.10 -5.58
N PRO A 81 -2.46 19.11 -6.44
CA PRO A 81 -2.41 18.91 -7.89
C PRO A 81 -1.26 17.96 -8.29
N GLY A 82 -1.58 16.97 -9.12
CA GLY A 82 -0.63 15.94 -9.56
C GLY A 82 -0.38 14.79 -8.59
N THR A 83 -1.00 14.79 -7.39
CA THR A 83 -0.96 13.60 -6.50
C THR A 83 -1.77 12.46 -7.12
N ALA A 84 -1.22 11.25 -7.09
CA ALA A 84 -1.96 10.03 -7.38
C ALA A 84 -2.66 9.53 -6.10
N PHE A 85 -3.97 9.30 -6.18
CA PHE A 85 -4.77 8.80 -5.07
C PHE A 85 -5.34 7.42 -5.41
N VAL A 86 -4.84 6.39 -4.74
CA VAL A 86 -5.31 5.00 -4.86
C VAL A 86 -6.20 4.70 -3.66
N TYR A 87 -7.40 4.18 -3.89
CA TYR A 87 -8.33 3.89 -2.82
C TYR A 87 -9.17 2.63 -3.09
N ASP A 88 -9.70 2.05 -2.02
CA ASP A 88 -10.58 0.89 -2.12
C ASP A 88 -11.99 1.31 -2.55
N SER A 89 -12.37 1.03 -3.80
CA SER A 89 -13.69 1.39 -4.35
C SER A 89 -14.83 0.56 -3.77
N HIS A 90 -14.55 -0.49 -3.02
CA HIS A 90 -15.52 -1.31 -2.29
C HIS A 90 -15.28 -1.24 -0.78
N GLY A 91 -14.62 -0.19 -0.33
CA GLY A 91 -14.51 0.20 1.06
C GLY A 91 -15.81 0.84 1.58
N ASP A 92 -15.75 1.33 2.80
CA ASP A 92 -16.87 1.95 3.53
C ASP A 92 -16.94 3.47 3.35
N PHE A 93 -16.36 4.02 2.31
CA PHE A 93 -16.29 5.46 2.08
C PHE A 93 -16.32 5.84 0.60
N GLU A 94 -16.87 7.02 0.31
CA GLU A 94 -16.81 7.67 -0.99
C GLU A 94 -15.97 8.94 -0.88
N PRO A 95 -14.79 9.00 -1.54
CA PRO A 95 -13.92 10.17 -1.43
C PRO A 95 -14.41 11.33 -2.32
N GLU A 96 -14.35 12.54 -1.80
CA GLU A 96 -14.35 13.76 -2.62
C GLU A 96 -12.95 13.93 -3.23
N ILE A 97 -12.86 13.84 -4.55
CA ILE A 97 -11.59 13.91 -5.26
C ILE A 97 -11.41 15.30 -5.85
N PRO A 98 -10.38 16.06 -5.41
CA PRO A 98 -10.03 17.33 -6.04
C PRO A 98 -9.74 17.16 -7.53
N GLY A 99 -10.16 18.12 -8.38
CA GLY A 99 -10.09 17.99 -9.83
C GLY A 99 -8.69 17.77 -10.43
N ASP A 100 -7.64 18.14 -9.70
CA ASP A 100 -6.25 18.00 -10.15
C ASP A 100 -5.54 16.77 -9.54
N VAL A 101 -6.28 15.87 -8.91
CA VAL A 101 -5.79 14.62 -8.31
C VAL A 101 -6.10 13.45 -9.25
N HIS A 102 -5.12 12.62 -9.54
CA HIS A 102 -5.28 11.40 -10.34
C HIS A 102 -5.80 10.26 -9.47
N ALA A 103 -7.08 9.96 -9.54
CA ALA A 103 -7.71 8.94 -8.71
C ALA A 103 -7.76 7.56 -9.39
N TYR A 104 -7.41 6.52 -8.62
CA TYR A 104 -7.43 5.12 -9.01
C TYR A 104 -8.31 4.34 -8.04
N ALA A 105 -9.51 3.99 -8.50
CA ALA A 105 -10.50 3.23 -7.74
C ALA A 105 -10.22 1.72 -7.93
N ILE A 106 -9.64 1.07 -6.94
CA ILE A 106 -9.30 -0.36 -6.99
C ILE A 106 -10.24 -1.13 -6.05
N PRO A 107 -10.94 -2.18 -6.50
CA PRO A 107 -11.87 -2.95 -5.67
C PRO A 107 -11.11 -3.94 -4.73
N MET A 108 -10.30 -3.40 -3.82
CA MET A 108 -9.34 -4.17 -3.00
C MET A 108 -10.05 -5.15 -2.07
N THR A 109 -11.08 -4.69 -1.36
CA THR A 109 -11.88 -5.53 -0.44
C THR A 109 -12.62 -6.62 -1.19
N GLN A 110 -13.22 -6.30 -2.34
CA GLN A 110 -13.93 -7.29 -3.15
C GLN A 110 -12.96 -8.35 -3.68
N ALA A 111 -11.87 -7.93 -4.29
CA ALA A 111 -10.87 -8.85 -4.86
C ALA A 111 -10.30 -9.81 -3.80
N ALA A 112 -10.00 -9.32 -2.60
CA ALA A 112 -9.51 -10.16 -1.50
C ALA A 112 -10.57 -11.19 -1.05
N LYS A 113 -11.86 -10.79 -1.01
CA LYS A 113 -12.97 -11.71 -0.68
C LYS A 113 -13.16 -12.79 -1.75
N GLU A 114 -13.15 -12.42 -3.02
CA GLU A 114 -13.28 -13.36 -4.15
C GLU A 114 -12.17 -14.42 -4.17
N LEU A 115 -10.97 -14.06 -3.74
CA LEU A 115 -9.85 -14.99 -3.58
C LEU A 115 -9.92 -15.86 -2.32
N GLY A 116 -10.95 -15.69 -1.48
CA GLY A 116 -11.07 -16.40 -0.20
C GLY A 116 -10.07 -15.95 0.87
N THR A 117 -9.43 -14.80 0.68
CA THR A 117 -8.42 -14.24 1.58
C THR A 117 -8.74 -12.79 1.99
N PRO A 118 -9.87 -12.53 2.69
CA PRO A 118 -10.32 -11.16 2.99
C PRO A 118 -9.27 -10.30 3.71
N LYS A 119 -8.37 -10.93 4.47
CA LYS A 119 -7.27 -10.26 5.17
C LYS A 119 -6.12 -9.81 4.26
N ALA A 120 -6.12 -10.22 2.99
CA ALA A 120 -5.08 -9.88 2.03
C ALA A 120 -5.39 -8.62 1.20
N LYS A 121 -6.34 -7.78 1.63
CA LYS A 121 -6.66 -6.49 1.00
C LYS A 121 -5.40 -5.63 0.76
N ASN A 122 -4.52 -5.57 1.75
CA ASN A 122 -3.25 -4.86 1.65
C ASN A 122 -2.30 -5.45 0.58
N MET A 123 -2.41 -6.74 0.25
CA MET A 123 -1.63 -7.35 -0.83
C MET A 123 -2.20 -6.97 -2.20
N VAL A 124 -3.52 -6.86 -2.32
CA VAL A 124 -4.16 -6.31 -3.53
C VAL A 124 -3.72 -4.86 -3.75
N ALA A 125 -3.76 -4.04 -2.68
CA ALA A 125 -3.25 -2.67 -2.73
C ALA A 125 -1.77 -2.60 -3.17
N LEU A 126 -0.93 -3.47 -2.61
CA LEU A 126 0.49 -3.55 -2.94
C LEU A 126 0.72 -3.90 -4.42
N GLY A 127 -0.08 -4.82 -4.97
CA GLY A 127 -0.05 -5.18 -6.39
C GLY A 127 -0.42 -4.01 -7.29
N ALA A 128 -1.50 -3.31 -6.97
CA ALA A 128 -1.93 -2.13 -7.70
C ALA A 128 -0.85 -1.03 -7.68
N LEU A 129 -0.27 -0.75 -6.51
CA LEU A 129 0.83 0.22 -6.39
C LEU A 129 2.06 -0.19 -7.21
N ALA A 130 2.40 -1.47 -7.24
CA ALA A 130 3.52 -1.96 -8.03
C ALA A 130 3.30 -1.73 -9.53
N GLN A 131 2.10 -2.00 -10.02
CA GLN A 131 1.73 -1.82 -11.43
C GLN A 131 1.68 -0.35 -11.82
N LEU A 132 1.01 0.50 -11.04
CA LEU A 132 0.80 1.91 -11.35
C LEU A 132 2.09 2.75 -11.25
N PHE A 133 2.99 2.42 -10.33
CA PHE A 133 4.14 3.27 -9.98
C PHE A 133 5.49 2.61 -10.18
N GLY A 134 5.55 1.46 -10.85
CA GLY A 134 6.80 0.81 -11.21
C GLY A 134 7.61 0.31 -10.02
N ILE A 135 6.97 -0.04 -8.89
CA ILE A 135 7.66 -0.68 -7.78
C ILE A 135 8.11 -2.08 -8.25
N PRO A 136 9.37 -2.50 -7.98
CA PRO A 136 9.91 -3.76 -8.51
C PRO A 136 9.10 -4.99 -8.12
N ALA A 137 8.25 -5.48 -9.02
CA ALA A 137 7.28 -6.54 -8.75
C ALA A 137 7.94 -7.88 -8.42
N ASP A 138 9.04 -8.22 -9.10
CA ASP A 138 9.77 -9.48 -8.83
C ASP A 138 10.39 -9.46 -7.44
N SER A 139 11.02 -8.35 -7.06
CA SER A 139 11.54 -8.18 -5.70
C SER A 139 10.43 -8.21 -4.65
N LEU A 140 9.24 -7.67 -4.95
CA LEU A 140 8.08 -7.78 -4.05
C LEU A 140 7.64 -9.23 -3.87
N ARG A 141 7.54 -10.02 -4.97
CA ARG A 141 7.20 -11.46 -4.87
C ARG A 141 8.18 -12.22 -4.00
N GLU A 142 9.48 -11.99 -4.17
CA GLU A 142 10.52 -12.62 -3.35
C GLU A 142 10.39 -12.24 -1.87
N VAL A 143 10.17 -10.95 -1.58
CA VAL A 143 9.97 -10.46 -0.20
C VAL A 143 8.72 -11.09 0.43
N LEU A 144 7.60 -11.13 -0.30
CA LEU A 144 6.35 -11.76 0.16
C LEU A 144 6.53 -13.25 0.44
N SER A 145 7.11 -13.99 -0.52
CA SER A 145 7.35 -15.42 -0.39
C SER A 145 8.24 -15.72 0.80
N GLY A 146 9.33 -14.98 0.97
CA GLY A 146 10.24 -15.15 2.10
C GLY A 146 9.60 -14.82 3.45
N LYS A 147 8.77 -13.77 3.52
CA LYS A 147 8.08 -13.37 4.76
C LYS A 147 7.05 -14.39 5.22
N PHE A 148 6.31 -14.97 4.29
CA PHE A 148 5.25 -15.90 4.60
C PHE A 148 5.68 -17.38 4.57
N ALA A 149 6.91 -17.70 4.16
CA ALA A 149 7.41 -19.08 4.05
C ALA A 149 7.17 -19.91 5.33
N LYS A 150 7.40 -19.31 6.50
CA LYS A 150 7.20 -19.98 7.81
C LYS A 150 5.73 -20.24 8.17
N LYS A 151 4.78 -19.67 7.43
CA LYS A 151 3.34 -19.82 7.69
C LYS A 151 2.67 -20.91 6.83
N GLY A 152 3.45 -21.56 5.96
CA GLY A 152 3.01 -22.62 5.06
C GLY A 152 2.66 -22.11 3.66
N ASP A 153 2.77 -23.00 2.69
CA ASP A 153 2.66 -22.68 1.26
C ASP A 153 1.32 -22.05 0.89
N HIS A 154 0.21 -22.53 1.47
CA HIS A 154 -1.12 -21.95 1.21
C HIS A 154 -1.23 -20.46 1.61
N VAL A 155 -0.49 -20.03 2.63
CA VAL A 155 -0.44 -18.60 3.04
C VAL A 155 0.38 -17.81 2.04
N VAL A 156 1.52 -18.35 1.60
CA VAL A 156 2.35 -17.75 0.55
C VAL A 156 1.52 -17.57 -0.71
N ASP A 157 0.90 -18.65 -1.21
CA ASP A 157 0.11 -18.64 -2.43
C ASP A 157 -1.07 -17.65 -2.36
N GLY A 158 -1.78 -17.63 -1.24
CA GLY A 158 -2.89 -16.70 -1.03
C GLY A 158 -2.46 -15.23 -1.11
N ASN A 159 -1.34 -14.88 -0.50
CA ASN A 159 -0.81 -13.50 -0.53
C ASN A 159 -0.24 -13.13 -1.91
N VAL A 160 0.47 -14.03 -2.56
CA VAL A 160 0.99 -13.81 -3.92
C VAL A 160 -0.16 -13.66 -4.92
N ARG A 161 -1.18 -14.50 -4.87
CA ARG A 161 -2.38 -14.37 -5.71
C ARG A 161 -3.10 -13.04 -5.51
N ALA A 162 -3.23 -12.58 -4.27
CA ALA A 162 -3.82 -11.28 -3.96
C ALA A 162 -2.98 -10.13 -4.53
N PHE A 163 -1.66 -10.21 -4.44
CA PHE A 163 -0.74 -9.28 -5.05
C PHE A 163 -0.88 -9.23 -6.58
N GLU A 164 -0.87 -10.40 -7.26
CA GLU A 164 -1.04 -10.45 -8.72
C GLU A 164 -2.42 -9.92 -9.13
N ARG A 165 -3.47 -10.25 -8.39
CA ARG A 165 -4.81 -9.72 -8.67
C ARG A 165 -4.84 -8.19 -8.58
N GLY A 166 -4.13 -7.59 -7.62
CA GLY A 166 -3.98 -6.15 -7.54
C GLY A 166 -3.29 -5.54 -8.76
N ARG A 167 -2.29 -6.22 -9.31
CA ARG A 167 -1.61 -5.79 -10.54
C ARG A 167 -2.52 -5.84 -11.78
N GLU A 168 -3.38 -6.85 -11.86
CA GLU A 168 -4.34 -7.00 -12.97
C GLU A 168 -5.45 -5.92 -12.94
N LEU A 169 -5.80 -5.42 -11.75
CA LEU A 169 -6.88 -4.46 -11.54
C LEU A 169 -6.45 -3.00 -11.77
N ALA A 170 -5.15 -2.76 -11.86
CA ALA A 170 -4.54 -1.44 -12.03
C ALA A 170 -4.07 -1.21 -13.47
#